data_e6b3db2d5f5cf95653c87af2e61eaf4c
#
_entry.id   e6b3db2d5f5cf95653c87af2e61eaf4c
#
_cell.length_a   1.000
_cell.length_b   1.000
_cell.length_c   1.000
_cell.angle_alpha   90.00
_cell.angle_beta   90.00
_cell.angle_gamma   90.00
#
_symmetry.space_group_name_H-M   'P 1'
#
loop_
_entity.id
_entity.type
_entity.pdbx_description
1 polymer ?
#
loop_
_entity_poly.entity_id
_entity_poly.type
_entity_poly.pdbx_seq_one_letter_code
_entity_poly.pdbx_strand_id
1 'polypeptide(L)'
;MDTISIRKFLYGIGAVEDLQGEVLIVNGKPIVSELDKNRNPVWTETWDRKLIFLVSAPVQNWKKIKIDRPVANRKEFEAIVFEYAQKEGLDVENGFPFRVKLIVKEIQAHIAYLRPETAQNFSPHGKKADDFPIDLENEPVRIIGFAGKTAGGRFAMPAMPGREASSLHMHFISLDFSRSGHVEDLKIEAIWQLCYRIKTSELLLTRKSYLGKNAI
;
A
#
# COMPACT_ATOMS: atom_id res chain seq x y z
N MET A 1 7.40 -23.48 10.96
CA MET A 1 7.80 -22.91 9.65
C MET A 1 8.99 -22.04 9.88
N ASP A 2 10.05 -22.23 9.10
CA ASP A 2 11.28 -21.48 9.28
C ASP A 2 11.07 -20.00 8.88
N THR A 3 11.65 -19.05 9.63
CA THR A 3 11.51 -17.60 9.44
C THR A 3 11.86 -17.16 8.02
N ILE A 4 12.83 -17.82 7.38
CA ILE A 4 13.24 -17.58 5.99
C ILE A 4 12.14 -17.99 5.00
N SER A 5 11.37 -19.03 5.30
CA SER A 5 10.28 -19.51 4.45
C SER A 5 9.08 -18.54 4.44
N ILE A 6 8.81 -17.90 5.56
CA ILE A 6 7.70 -16.94 5.68
C ILE A 6 7.98 -15.66 4.88
N ARG A 7 9.22 -15.19 4.87
CA ARG A 7 9.62 -13.97 4.15
C ARG A 7 9.29 -14.00 2.67
N LYS A 8 9.44 -15.13 2.01
CA LYS A 8 9.15 -15.29 0.56
C LYS A 8 7.70 -14.96 0.18
N PHE A 9 6.79 -15.01 1.14
CA PHE A 9 5.36 -14.79 0.92
C PHE A 9 4.85 -13.52 1.58
N LEU A 10 5.75 -12.69 2.14
CA LEU A 10 5.36 -11.49 2.83
C LEU A 10 4.94 -10.40 1.82
N TYR A 11 3.81 -9.79 2.10
CA TYR A 11 3.30 -8.58 1.44
C TYR A 11 3.04 -7.54 2.53
N GLY A 12 3.35 -6.28 2.25
CA GLY A 12 3.17 -5.22 3.23
C GLY A 12 3.22 -3.84 2.61
N ILE A 13 2.67 -2.89 3.32
CA ILE A 13 2.74 -1.45 3.02
C ILE A 13 2.98 -0.70 4.31
N GLY A 14 3.66 0.43 4.22
CA GLY A 14 3.99 1.24 5.38
C GLY A 14 4.68 2.54 5.01
N ALA A 15 5.06 3.30 6.01
CA ALA A 15 5.80 4.54 5.83
C ALA A 15 7.07 4.57 6.68
N VAL A 16 8.11 5.19 6.15
CA VAL A 16 9.39 5.41 6.82
C VAL A 16 9.21 6.35 8.02
N GLU A 17 10.06 6.21 9.05
CA GLU A 17 10.09 7.10 10.22
C GLU A 17 10.13 8.56 9.77
N ASP A 18 9.44 9.41 10.52
CA ASP A 18 9.29 10.85 10.24
C ASP A 18 8.66 11.17 8.86
N LEU A 19 7.88 10.23 8.29
CA LEU A 19 7.30 10.36 6.96
C LEU A 19 8.34 10.74 5.89
N GLN A 20 9.49 10.10 5.91
CA GLN A 20 10.56 10.31 4.94
C GLN A 20 10.50 9.32 3.77
N GLY A 21 9.34 8.75 3.49
CA GLY A 21 9.15 7.83 2.38
C GLY A 21 8.09 6.79 2.63
N GLU A 22 7.86 5.99 1.60
CA GLU A 22 6.88 4.90 1.57
C GLU A 22 7.57 3.54 1.48
N VAL A 23 6.93 2.52 2.03
CA VAL A 23 7.41 1.14 1.99
C VAL A 23 6.39 0.23 1.35
N LEU A 24 6.85 -0.62 0.44
CA LEU A 24 6.07 -1.68 -0.16
C LEU A 24 6.84 -2.99 -0.08
N ILE A 25 6.24 -4.05 0.45
CA ILE A 25 6.82 -5.39 0.46
C ILE A 25 6.06 -6.28 -0.52
N VAL A 26 6.77 -6.87 -1.46
CA VAL A 26 6.23 -7.79 -2.47
C VAL A 26 7.05 -9.07 -2.52
N ASN A 27 6.43 -10.22 -2.23
CA ASN A 27 7.13 -11.50 -2.17
C ASN A 27 8.38 -11.46 -1.27
N GLY A 28 8.28 -10.77 -0.13
CA GLY A 28 9.36 -10.64 0.82
C GLY A 28 10.47 -9.67 0.43
N LYS A 29 10.32 -8.92 -0.66
CA LYS A 29 11.24 -7.88 -1.10
C LYS A 29 10.70 -6.51 -0.68
N PRO A 30 11.34 -5.80 0.23
CA PRO A 30 10.95 -4.45 0.61
C PRO A 30 11.51 -3.45 -0.40
N ILE A 31 10.65 -2.64 -0.96
CA ILE A 31 10.99 -1.50 -1.78
C ILE A 31 10.67 -0.25 -0.98
N VAL A 32 11.66 0.55 -0.75
CA VAL A 32 11.55 1.84 -0.06
C VAL A 32 11.64 2.95 -1.10
N SER A 33 10.63 3.83 -1.09
CA SER A 33 10.51 4.99 -1.97
C SER A 33 10.80 6.22 -1.13
N GLU A 34 11.88 6.92 -1.42
CA GLU A 34 12.37 8.08 -0.66
C GLU A 34 12.77 9.21 -1.62
N LEU A 35 13.02 10.40 -1.09
CA LEU A 35 13.69 11.47 -1.84
C LEU A 35 15.17 11.54 -1.44
N ASP A 36 16.05 11.66 -2.42
CA ASP A 36 17.48 11.91 -2.17
C ASP A 36 17.71 13.34 -1.64
N LYS A 37 18.97 13.68 -1.35
CA LYS A 37 19.37 15.02 -0.89
C LYS A 37 19.04 16.15 -1.88
N ASN A 38 18.86 15.84 -3.15
CA ASN A 38 18.47 16.77 -4.20
C ASN A 38 16.95 16.77 -4.44
N ARG A 39 16.20 16.03 -3.61
CA ARG A 39 14.74 15.84 -3.73
C ARG A 39 14.31 15.07 -4.98
N ASN A 40 15.18 14.24 -5.53
CA ASN A 40 14.80 13.32 -6.58
C ASN A 40 14.29 12.03 -5.95
N PRO A 41 13.23 11.41 -6.53
CA PRO A 41 12.74 10.16 -6.04
C PRO A 41 13.73 9.02 -6.30
N VAL A 42 13.95 8.20 -5.28
CA VAL A 42 14.79 7.01 -5.33
C VAL A 42 14.04 5.81 -4.77
N TRP A 43 14.27 4.64 -5.35
CA TRP A 43 13.66 3.37 -4.96
C TRP A 43 14.76 2.36 -4.65
N THR A 44 14.75 1.86 -3.41
CA THR A 44 15.82 0.98 -2.93
C THR A 44 15.23 -0.31 -2.36
N GLU A 45 15.73 -1.47 -2.79
CA GLU A 45 15.43 -2.75 -2.12
C GLU A 45 16.27 -2.83 -0.84
N THR A 46 15.65 -2.58 0.31
CA THR A 46 16.36 -2.62 1.59
C THR A 46 15.46 -3.00 2.76
N TRP A 47 16.02 -3.76 3.73
CA TRP A 47 15.41 -4.01 5.03
C TRP A 47 15.92 -3.06 6.12
N ASP A 48 16.79 -2.13 5.77
CA ASP A 48 17.44 -1.24 6.72
C ASP A 48 16.76 0.15 6.76
N ARG A 49 15.55 0.18 7.33
CA ARG A 49 14.82 1.42 7.60
C ARG A 49 14.02 1.31 8.88
N LYS A 50 13.89 2.40 9.60
CA LYS A 50 12.91 2.57 10.67
C LYS A 50 11.57 2.98 10.09
N LEU A 51 10.50 2.45 10.63
CA LEU A 51 9.15 2.68 10.12
C LEU A 51 8.28 3.32 11.19
N ILE A 52 7.42 4.25 10.76
CA ILE A 52 6.36 4.79 11.62
C ILE A 52 5.22 3.78 11.76
N PHE A 53 4.93 3.04 10.69
CA PHE A 53 4.00 1.91 10.70
C PHE A 53 4.32 0.93 9.57
N LEU A 54 3.89 -0.30 9.76
CA LEU A 54 3.86 -1.35 8.74
C LEU A 54 2.62 -2.20 8.96
N VAL A 55 1.85 -2.42 7.90
CA VAL A 55 0.87 -3.49 7.86
C VAL A 55 1.36 -4.54 6.89
N SER A 56 1.34 -5.81 7.31
CA SER A 56 1.84 -6.89 6.49
C SER A 56 1.05 -8.20 6.70
N ALA A 57 1.14 -9.08 5.73
CA ALA A 57 0.57 -10.42 5.80
C ALA A 57 1.41 -11.41 4.99
N PRO A 58 1.65 -12.62 5.50
CA PRO A 58 2.18 -13.70 4.69
C PRO A 58 1.06 -14.29 3.82
N VAL A 59 1.23 -14.25 2.50
CA VAL A 59 0.24 -14.77 1.55
C VAL A 59 0.89 -15.75 0.58
N GLN A 60 0.72 -17.04 0.84
CA GLN A 60 1.25 -18.09 -0.02
C GLN A 60 0.41 -18.29 -1.29
N ASN A 61 -0.92 -18.23 -1.13
CA ASN A 61 -1.85 -18.49 -2.20
C ASN A 61 -2.82 -17.33 -2.40
N TRP A 62 -2.90 -16.86 -3.63
CA TRP A 62 -3.82 -15.84 -4.05
C TRP A 62 -4.94 -16.43 -4.90
N LYS A 63 -6.20 -16.25 -4.50
CA LYS A 63 -7.33 -16.48 -5.36
C LYS A 63 -7.41 -15.32 -6.36
N LYS A 64 -7.46 -15.63 -7.64
CA LYS A 64 -7.46 -14.66 -8.73
C LYS A 64 -8.87 -14.53 -9.31
N ILE A 65 -9.33 -13.31 -9.45
CA ILE A 65 -10.62 -12.97 -10.03
C ILE A 65 -10.38 -12.00 -11.19
N LYS A 66 -10.88 -12.34 -12.35
CA LYS A 66 -10.87 -11.45 -13.51
C LYS A 66 -12.05 -10.49 -13.38
N ILE A 67 -11.79 -9.21 -13.43
CA ILE A 67 -12.81 -8.16 -13.40
C ILE A 67 -12.88 -7.52 -14.78
N ASP A 68 -14.06 -7.58 -15.39
CA ASP A 68 -14.37 -6.92 -16.65
C ASP A 68 -15.31 -5.75 -16.36
N ARG A 69 -14.77 -4.77 -15.69
CA ARG A 69 -15.50 -3.57 -15.26
C ARG A 69 -14.51 -2.41 -15.14
N PRO A 70 -14.76 -1.28 -15.82
CA PRO A 70 -13.94 -0.10 -15.66
C PRO A 70 -14.07 0.48 -14.25
N VAL A 71 -13.14 1.33 -13.87
CA VAL A 71 -13.09 2.04 -12.59
C VAL A 71 -12.78 3.49 -12.87
N ALA A 72 -13.65 4.39 -12.47
CA ALA A 72 -13.50 5.82 -12.71
C ALA A 72 -12.66 6.54 -11.65
N ASN A 73 -12.60 5.99 -10.42
CA ASN A 73 -11.90 6.60 -9.28
C ASN A 73 -11.74 5.59 -8.14
N ARG A 74 -10.97 6.01 -7.11
CA ARG A 74 -10.70 5.23 -5.90
C ARG A 74 -11.98 4.73 -5.20
N LYS A 75 -13.02 5.55 -5.10
CA LYS A 75 -14.25 5.19 -4.41
C LYS A 75 -14.97 4.01 -5.09
N GLU A 76 -15.03 4.04 -6.41
CA GLU A 76 -15.58 2.93 -7.19
C GLU A 76 -14.69 1.68 -7.09
N PHE A 77 -13.37 1.86 -7.12
CA PHE A 77 -12.43 0.78 -6.89
C PHE A 77 -12.64 0.11 -5.52
N GLU A 78 -12.76 0.92 -4.45
CA GLU A 78 -13.04 0.45 -3.09
C GLU A 78 -14.33 -0.37 -3.04
N ALA A 79 -15.41 0.13 -3.64
CA ALA A 79 -16.70 -0.58 -3.69
C ALA A 79 -16.56 -1.97 -4.35
N ILE A 80 -15.83 -2.05 -5.46
CA ILE A 80 -15.59 -3.32 -6.16
C ILE A 80 -14.75 -4.28 -5.31
N VAL A 81 -13.68 -3.79 -4.67
CA VAL A 81 -12.82 -4.61 -3.80
C VAL A 81 -13.64 -5.23 -2.67
N PHE A 82 -14.48 -4.45 -2.00
CA PHE A 82 -15.35 -4.96 -0.93
C PHE A 82 -16.46 -5.88 -1.44
N GLU A 83 -17.09 -5.58 -2.58
CA GLU A 83 -18.10 -6.43 -3.19
C GLU A 83 -17.57 -7.85 -3.43
N TYR A 84 -16.40 -7.96 -4.07
CA TYR A 84 -15.80 -9.26 -4.35
C TYR A 84 -15.26 -9.94 -3.09
N ALA A 85 -14.71 -9.19 -2.14
CA ALA A 85 -14.28 -9.73 -0.86
C ALA A 85 -15.43 -10.39 -0.09
N GLN A 86 -16.60 -9.75 -0.06
CA GLN A 86 -17.81 -10.30 0.56
C GLN A 86 -18.30 -11.56 -0.18
N LYS A 87 -18.31 -11.56 -1.51
CA LYS A 87 -18.67 -12.75 -2.31
C LYS A 87 -17.74 -13.95 -2.05
N GLU A 88 -16.49 -13.66 -1.71
CA GLU A 88 -15.47 -14.66 -1.38
C GLU A 88 -15.48 -15.08 0.10
N GLY A 89 -16.38 -14.52 0.91
CA GLY A 89 -16.50 -14.83 2.33
C GLY A 89 -15.35 -14.31 3.18
N LEU A 90 -14.67 -13.24 2.75
CA LEU A 90 -13.61 -12.62 3.54
C LEU A 90 -14.19 -11.80 4.68
N ASP A 91 -13.45 -11.70 5.78
CA ASP A 91 -13.78 -10.83 6.89
C ASP A 91 -13.49 -9.37 6.51
N VAL A 92 -14.50 -8.70 5.94
CA VAL A 92 -14.40 -7.32 5.49
C VAL A 92 -14.37 -6.31 6.64
N GLU A 93 -14.70 -6.73 7.86
CA GLU A 93 -14.69 -5.87 9.04
C GLU A 93 -13.29 -5.79 9.65
N ASN A 94 -12.64 -6.93 9.87
CA ASN A 94 -11.33 -6.99 10.53
C ASN A 94 -10.14 -6.78 9.59
N GLY A 95 -10.38 -6.78 8.29
CA GLY A 95 -9.38 -6.46 7.30
C GLY A 95 -8.74 -7.64 6.61
N PHE A 96 -8.33 -7.41 5.37
CA PHE A 96 -7.73 -8.42 4.51
C PHE A 96 -6.71 -7.80 3.55
N PRO A 97 -5.65 -8.52 3.15
CA PRO A 97 -4.75 -8.13 2.09
C PRO A 97 -5.39 -8.41 0.73
N PHE A 98 -5.13 -7.53 -0.22
CA PHE A 98 -5.47 -7.75 -1.62
C PHE A 98 -4.31 -7.33 -2.52
N ARG A 99 -4.31 -7.85 -3.73
CA ARG A 99 -3.37 -7.50 -4.79
C ARG A 99 -4.11 -7.32 -6.09
N VAL A 100 -3.72 -6.31 -6.86
CA VAL A 100 -4.24 -6.07 -8.20
C VAL A 100 -3.10 -6.10 -9.20
N LYS A 101 -3.36 -6.66 -10.38
CA LYS A 101 -2.48 -6.61 -11.55
C LYS A 101 -3.29 -6.04 -12.69
N LEU A 102 -2.83 -4.94 -13.26
CA LEU A 102 -3.56 -4.19 -14.26
C LEU A 102 -2.62 -3.38 -15.16
N ILE A 103 -3.16 -2.93 -16.29
CA ILE A 103 -2.67 -1.73 -16.97
C ILE A 103 -3.54 -0.60 -16.46
N VAL A 104 -2.96 0.34 -15.74
CA VAL A 104 -3.68 1.49 -15.20
C VAL A 104 -3.90 2.50 -16.32
N LYS A 105 -5.11 3.08 -16.41
CA LYS A 105 -5.32 4.22 -17.31
C LYS A 105 -4.65 5.47 -16.77
N GLU A 106 -4.85 5.71 -15.49
CA GLU A 106 -4.28 6.82 -14.75
C GLU A 106 -4.12 6.39 -13.29
N ILE A 107 -3.01 6.73 -12.69
CA ILE A 107 -2.79 6.60 -11.25
C ILE A 107 -2.20 7.92 -10.73
N GLN A 108 -2.80 8.43 -9.67
CA GLN A 108 -2.26 9.52 -8.88
C GLN A 108 -1.67 8.92 -7.62
N ALA A 109 -0.38 9.09 -7.44
CA ALA A 109 0.34 8.55 -6.31
C ALA A 109 1.36 9.56 -5.77
N HIS A 110 1.96 9.26 -4.62
CA HIS A 110 2.99 10.10 -4.05
C HIS A 110 4.00 9.31 -3.21
N ILE A 111 5.10 9.97 -2.91
CA ILE A 111 6.01 9.62 -1.82
C ILE A 111 5.79 10.67 -0.73
N ALA A 112 5.36 10.24 0.47
CA ALA A 112 5.24 11.13 1.61
C ALA A 112 6.63 11.66 2.01
N TYR A 113 6.71 12.97 2.22
CA TYR A 113 7.95 13.62 2.62
C TYR A 113 7.65 14.75 3.60
N LEU A 114 8.24 14.67 4.78
CA LEU A 114 8.13 15.72 5.78
C LEU A 114 9.42 16.56 5.77
N ARG A 115 9.30 17.85 5.49
CA ARG A 115 10.47 18.73 5.51
C ARG A 115 11.04 18.82 6.93
N PRO A 116 12.37 18.83 7.10
CA PRO A 116 13.00 18.95 8.42
C PRO A 116 12.51 20.16 9.21
N GLU A 117 12.26 21.29 8.56
CA GLU A 117 11.74 22.51 9.19
C GLU A 117 10.28 22.38 9.66
N THR A 118 9.50 21.45 9.10
CA THR A 118 8.14 21.17 9.53
C THR A 118 8.05 20.00 10.50
N ALA A 119 9.08 19.16 10.55
CA ALA A 119 9.14 17.96 11.40
C ALA A 119 9.07 18.28 12.89
N GLN A 120 9.68 19.41 13.34
CA GLN A 120 9.68 19.83 14.74
C GLN A 120 8.28 20.12 15.30
N ASN A 121 7.31 20.39 14.44
CA ASN A 121 5.93 20.69 14.79
C ASN A 121 4.96 19.62 14.24
N PHE A 122 5.45 18.47 13.84
CA PHE A 122 4.61 17.41 13.30
C PHE A 122 3.74 16.81 14.39
N SER A 123 2.45 16.97 14.22
CA SER A 123 1.43 16.21 14.94
C SER A 123 0.79 15.24 13.96
N PRO A 124 0.64 13.97 14.28
CA PRO A 124 -0.07 13.01 13.42
C PRO A 124 -1.47 13.46 13.02
N HIS A 125 -2.03 14.42 13.75
CA HIS A 125 -3.38 14.93 13.58
C HIS A 125 -3.47 16.36 13.01
N GLY A 126 -2.36 17.03 12.67
CA GLY A 126 -2.43 18.47 12.43
C GLY A 126 -1.67 19.08 11.26
N LYS A 127 -0.73 18.41 10.64
CA LYS A 127 -0.01 18.98 9.48
C LYS A 127 0.16 17.94 8.38
N LYS A 128 -0.14 18.35 7.17
CA LYS A 128 0.08 17.56 5.96
C LYS A 128 1.58 17.42 5.71
N ALA A 129 2.05 16.19 5.50
CA ALA A 129 3.37 15.99 4.90
C ALA A 129 3.36 16.60 3.49
N ASP A 130 4.49 17.11 3.05
CA ASP A 130 4.65 17.40 1.64
C ASP A 130 4.62 16.07 0.88
N ASP A 131 3.92 16.03 -0.24
CA ASP A 131 3.83 14.87 -1.08
C ASP A 131 4.67 15.12 -2.34
N PHE A 132 5.55 14.19 -2.68
CA PHE A 132 6.20 14.18 -3.99
C PHE A 132 5.31 13.38 -4.96
N PRO A 133 4.67 14.04 -5.95
CA PRO A 133 3.71 13.37 -6.83
C PRO A 133 4.41 12.40 -7.78
N ILE A 134 3.73 11.28 -8.03
CA ILE A 134 4.11 10.26 -9.01
C ILE A 134 2.85 9.91 -9.79
N ASP A 135 2.73 10.46 -10.99
CA ASP A 135 1.61 10.17 -11.87
C ASP A 135 2.03 9.16 -12.94
N LEU A 136 1.17 8.18 -13.20
CA LEU A 136 1.39 7.18 -14.23
C LEU A 136 0.17 7.13 -15.16
N GLU A 137 0.43 6.95 -16.45
CA GLU A 137 -0.60 6.79 -17.45
C GLU A 137 -0.31 5.60 -18.38
N ASN A 138 -1.34 4.78 -18.61
CA ASN A 138 -1.30 3.63 -19.52
C ASN A 138 -0.15 2.64 -19.23
N GLU A 139 0.19 2.47 -17.95
CA GLU A 139 1.32 1.64 -17.54
C GLU A 139 0.89 0.36 -16.81
N PRO A 140 1.61 -0.75 -17.01
CA PRO A 140 1.39 -1.97 -16.27
C PRO A 140 1.96 -1.86 -14.84
N VAL A 141 1.09 -2.05 -13.83
CA VAL A 141 1.46 -1.98 -12.42
C VAL A 141 0.90 -3.14 -11.62
N ARG A 142 1.45 -3.32 -10.43
CA ARG A 142 0.84 -4.07 -9.33
C ARG A 142 0.47 -3.11 -8.21
N ILE A 143 -0.72 -3.31 -7.65
CA ILE A 143 -1.14 -2.63 -6.43
C ILE A 143 -1.18 -3.68 -5.33
N ILE A 144 -0.60 -3.38 -4.20
CA ILE A 144 -0.74 -4.13 -2.95
C ILE A 144 -1.52 -3.25 -2.01
N GLY A 145 -2.56 -3.81 -1.42
CA GLY A 145 -3.40 -3.06 -0.50
C GLY A 145 -3.90 -3.90 0.67
N PHE A 146 -4.38 -3.19 1.66
CA PHE A 146 -5.06 -3.72 2.82
C PHE A 146 -6.38 -2.97 2.97
N ALA A 147 -7.44 -3.71 3.24
CA ALA A 147 -8.80 -3.19 3.33
C ALA A 147 -9.47 -3.68 4.62
N GLY A 148 -10.36 -2.87 5.22
CA GLY A 148 -11.14 -3.27 6.37
C GLY A 148 -12.03 -2.13 6.87
N LYS A 149 -13.34 -2.40 7.07
CA LYS A 149 -14.34 -1.38 7.40
C LYS A 149 -14.25 -0.88 8.84
N THR A 150 -14.05 -1.80 9.80
CA THR A 150 -14.12 -1.49 11.23
C THR A 150 -12.82 -1.71 11.98
N ALA A 151 -11.77 -2.10 11.31
CA ALA A 151 -10.47 -2.38 11.94
C ALA A 151 -9.87 -1.20 12.75
N GLY A 152 -10.74 -0.40 13.38
CA GLY A 152 -10.39 0.70 14.27
C GLY A 152 -9.51 1.74 13.63
N GLY A 153 -9.73 2.03 12.34
CA GLY A 153 -8.88 2.92 11.57
C GLY A 153 -7.51 2.33 11.23
N ARG A 154 -7.30 1.03 11.41
CA ARG A 154 -5.99 0.39 11.12
C ARG A 154 -5.59 0.51 9.66
N PHE A 155 -6.58 0.47 8.77
CA PHE A 155 -6.39 0.58 7.31
C PHE A 155 -7.13 1.80 6.74
N ALA A 156 -8.03 2.42 7.53
CA ALA A 156 -8.75 3.58 7.09
C ALA A 156 -7.78 4.76 6.95
N MET A 157 -7.79 5.35 5.79
CA MET A 157 -7.21 6.68 5.60
C MET A 157 -8.24 7.68 6.12
N PRO A 158 -7.95 8.46 7.17
CA PRO A 158 -8.88 9.45 7.69
C PRO A 158 -9.19 10.52 6.62
N ALA A 159 -10.39 11.08 6.69
CA ALA A 159 -10.70 12.25 5.87
C ALA A 159 -9.70 13.38 6.17
N MET A 160 -9.18 13.96 5.12
CA MET A 160 -8.25 15.10 5.17
C MET A 160 -8.78 16.20 4.25
N PRO A 161 -8.37 17.46 4.41
CA PRO A 161 -8.76 18.51 3.47
C PRO A 161 -8.48 18.11 2.02
N GLY A 162 -9.53 17.98 1.21
CA GLY A 162 -9.46 17.55 -0.19
C GLY A 162 -9.41 16.03 -0.41
N ARG A 163 -9.54 15.20 0.64
CA ARG A 163 -9.58 13.73 0.54
C ARG A 163 -10.73 13.15 1.37
N GLU A 164 -11.52 12.29 0.76
CA GLU A 164 -12.52 11.49 1.50
C GLU A 164 -11.82 10.40 2.33
N ALA A 165 -12.46 9.99 3.43
CA ALA A 165 -12.04 8.82 4.18
C ALA A 165 -12.12 7.56 3.29
N SER A 166 -11.19 6.64 3.46
CA SER A 166 -11.19 5.37 2.73
C SER A 166 -10.87 4.21 3.67
N SER A 167 -11.53 3.09 3.45
CA SER A 167 -11.24 1.82 4.13
C SER A 167 -10.14 1.02 3.43
N LEU A 168 -9.51 1.57 2.40
CA LEU A 168 -8.36 1.00 1.70
C LEU A 168 -7.09 1.80 1.95
N HIS A 169 -5.97 1.09 2.08
CA HIS A 169 -4.63 1.63 2.00
C HIS A 169 -3.86 0.87 0.92
N MET A 170 -3.30 1.57 -0.04
CA MET A 170 -2.73 0.97 -1.23
C MET A 170 -1.40 1.60 -1.63
N HIS A 171 -0.45 0.76 -2.04
CA HIS A 171 0.76 1.20 -2.71
C HIS A 171 0.87 0.51 -4.08
N PHE A 172 1.40 1.20 -5.06
CA PHE A 172 1.69 0.60 -6.35
C PHE A 172 3.18 0.27 -6.48
N ILE A 173 3.49 -0.62 -7.43
CA ILE A 173 4.84 -0.86 -7.93
C ILE A 173 4.78 -1.12 -9.43
N SER A 174 5.68 -0.50 -10.20
CA SER A 174 5.90 -0.80 -11.61
C SER A 174 6.39 -2.25 -11.79
N LEU A 175 6.19 -2.85 -12.96
CA LEU A 175 6.57 -4.25 -13.17
C LEU A 175 8.08 -4.48 -13.12
N ASP A 176 8.86 -3.48 -13.48
CA ASP A 176 10.33 -3.48 -13.41
C ASP A 176 10.89 -3.15 -12.02
N PHE A 177 10.02 -2.87 -11.06
CA PHE A 177 10.37 -2.47 -9.68
C PHE A 177 11.11 -1.14 -9.59
N SER A 178 11.07 -0.31 -10.62
CA SER A 178 11.76 0.97 -10.66
C SER A 178 11.00 2.14 -10.04
N ARG A 179 9.67 1.98 -9.83
CA ARG A 179 8.82 3.03 -9.25
C ARG A 179 7.79 2.42 -8.30
N SER A 180 7.58 3.06 -7.17
CA SER A 180 6.59 2.70 -6.17
C SER A 180 6.16 3.93 -5.39
N GLY A 181 4.97 3.92 -4.79
CA GLY A 181 4.45 5.00 -3.97
C GLY A 181 3.05 4.70 -3.45
N HIS A 182 2.56 5.58 -2.58
CA HIS A 182 1.21 5.54 -2.04
C HIS A 182 0.19 5.96 -3.10
N VAL A 183 -0.88 5.17 -3.27
CA VAL A 183 -1.94 5.44 -4.26
C VAL A 183 -3.03 6.32 -3.67
N GLU A 184 -3.25 7.47 -4.30
CA GLU A 184 -4.33 8.40 -3.93
C GLU A 184 -5.60 8.14 -4.72
N ASP A 185 -5.48 8.04 -6.04
CA ASP A 185 -6.59 7.77 -6.94
C ASP A 185 -6.14 6.95 -8.14
N LEU A 186 -7.06 6.31 -8.82
CA LEU A 186 -6.77 5.52 -10.02
C LEU A 186 -7.98 5.40 -10.93
N LYS A 187 -7.68 5.25 -12.24
CA LYS A 187 -8.67 4.92 -13.28
C LYS A 187 -8.25 3.65 -14.02
N ILE A 188 -9.21 2.78 -14.31
CA ILE A 188 -9.01 1.52 -15.02
C ILE A 188 -10.04 1.45 -16.15
N GLU A 189 -9.60 1.28 -17.39
CA GLU A 189 -10.51 1.15 -18.55
C GLU A 189 -10.63 -0.28 -19.06
N ALA A 190 -9.64 -1.12 -18.75
CA ALA A 190 -9.54 -2.47 -19.28
C ALA A 190 -9.78 -3.54 -18.22
N ILE A 191 -9.80 -4.80 -18.70
CA ILE A 191 -9.89 -5.96 -17.82
C ILE A 191 -8.69 -6.02 -16.89
N TRP A 192 -8.94 -6.25 -15.62
CA TRP A 192 -7.92 -6.33 -14.59
C TRP A 192 -8.07 -7.56 -13.69
N GLN A 193 -7.06 -7.89 -12.94
CA GLN A 193 -7.03 -9.05 -12.06
C GLN A 193 -6.96 -8.62 -10.60
N LEU A 194 -8.03 -8.95 -9.86
CA LEU A 194 -8.07 -8.81 -8.41
C LEU A 194 -7.68 -10.13 -7.76
N CYS A 195 -6.86 -10.07 -6.74
CA CYS A 195 -6.41 -11.24 -6.01
C CYS A 195 -6.63 -11.06 -4.52
N TYR A 196 -7.23 -12.07 -3.89
CA TYR A 196 -7.41 -12.15 -2.45
C TYR A 196 -6.67 -13.34 -1.87
N ARG A 197 -6.37 -13.27 -0.59
CA ARG A 197 -5.83 -14.39 0.16
C ARG A 197 -6.91 -15.43 0.45
N ILE A 198 -6.62 -16.72 0.25
CA ILE A 198 -7.58 -17.82 0.42
C ILE A 198 -7.79 -18.22 1.89
N LYS A 199 -6.88 -17.92 2.82
CA LYS A 199 -6.98 -18.24 4.25
C LYS A 199 -6.62 -17.07 5.13
N THR A 200 -7.42 -16.85 6.16
CA THR A 200 -7.18 -15.89 7.23
C THR A 200 -6.02 -16.34 8.10
N SER A 201 -4.86 -15.75 7.96
CA SER A 201 -3.89 -15.60 9.02
C SER A 201 -3.93 -14.16 9.47
N GLU A 202 -3.58 -13.92 10.70
CA GLU A 202 -3.59 -12.60 11.30
C GLU A 202 -2.80 -11.59 10.46
N LEU A 203 -3.39 -10.40 10.29
CA LEU A 203 -2.67 -9.25 9.79
C LEU A 203 -1.72 -8.76 10.88
N LEU A 204 -0.45 -8.62 10.53
CA LEU A 204 0.54 -8.07 11.43
C LEU A 204 0.57 -6.55 11.25
N LEU A 205 0.07 -5.82 12.23
CA LEU A 205 0.23 -4.37 12.31
C LEU A 205 1.31 -4.03 13.31
N THR A 206 2.37 -3.45 12.86
CA THR A 206 3.46 -2.99 13.71
C THR A 206 3.53 -1.46 13.65
N ARG A 207 3.43 -0.82 14.82
CA ARG A 207 3.65 0.62 14.97
C ARG A 207 5.06 0.84 15.48
N LYS A 208 5.80 1.80 14.92
CA LYS A 208 7.21 2.10 15.24
C LYS A 208 8.06 0.82 15.21
N SER A 209 8.34 0.34 14.05
CA SER A 209 9.18 -0.84 13.84
C SER A 209 10.45 -0.49 13.07
N TYR A 210 11.44 -1.34 13.24
CA TYR A 210 12.65 -1.30 12.43
C TYR A 210 12.54 -2.38 11.35
N LEU A 211 12.70 -2.00 10.10
CA LEU A 211 12.72 -2.93 8.98
C LEU A 211 14.11 -3.59 8.90
N GLY A 212 14.51 -4.32 9.94
CA GLY A 212 15.78 -5.00 10.01
C GLY A 212 15.70 -6.44 9.50
N LYS A 213 16.83 -7.02 9.12
CA LYS A 213 16.92 -8.41 8.66
C LYS A 213 16.36 -9.43 9.67
N ASN A 214 16.27 -9.07 10.95
CA ASN A 214 15.83 -9.91 12.05
C ASN A 214 14.43 -9.51 12.60
N ALA A 215 13.71 -8.58 11.96
CA ALA A 215 12.47 -8.00 12.51
C ALA A 215 11.19 -8.78 12.17
N ILE A 216 11.31 -10.01 11.64
CA ILE A 216 10.16 -10.85 11.27
C ILE A 216 10.40 -12.28 11.73
#